data_7210a394193bde637c25c6b2868d032b
#
_entry.id   7210a394193bde637c25c6b2868d032b
#
_cell.length_a   1.000
_cell.length_b   1.000
_cell.length_c   1.000
_cell.angle_alpha   90.00
_cell.angle_beta   90.00
_cell.angle_gamma   90.00
#
_symmetry.space_group_name_H-M   'P 1'
#
loop_
_entity.id
_entity.type
_entity.pdbx_description
1 polymer ?
#
loop_
_entity_poly.entity_id
_entity_poly.type
_entity_poly.pdbx_seq_one_letter_code
_entity_poly.pdbx_strand_id
1 'polypeptide(L)' 'MSYLAKNYNRKKISFKFGKGSYLYSTNGIKYLDFCAGIAVLSLGHAHPKLIDSIKKQSKKLWHVSNAFEIPEGEKLAKKL' A
#
# COMPACT_ATOMS: atom_id res chain seq x y z
N MET A 1 15.53 20.01 -6.98
CA MET A 1 14.99 20.79 -5.82
C MET A 1 13.66 20.20 -5.40
N SER A 2 13.44 20.05 -4.10
CA SER A 2 12.17 19.53 -3.58
C SER A 2 11.31 20.67 -3.04
N TYR A 3 9.99 20.55 -3.25
CA TYR A 3 9.00 21.48 -2.67
C TYR A 3 8.47 20.98 -1.31
N LEU A 4 8.94 19.81 -0.85
CA LEU A 4 8.51 19.24 0.42
C LEU A 4 9.24 19.84 1.60
N ALA A 5 8.62 19.81 2.78
CA ALA A 5 9.27 20.20 4.03
C ALA A 5 10.51 19.32 4.27
N LYS A 6 11.56 19.94 4.85
CA LYS A 6 12.83 19.26 5.11
C LYS A 6 12.81 18.50 6.44
N ASN A 7 11.82 17.65 6.64
CA ASN A 7 11.64 16.88 7.87
C ASN A 7 12.17 15.45 7.79
N TYR A 8 12.67 15.03 6.62
CA TYR A 8 13.30 13.72 6.40
C TYR A 8 14.56 13.87 5.56
N ASN A 9 15.55 13.01 5.85
CA ASN A 9 16.75 12.90 5.02
C ASN A 9 16.53 11.78 3.99
N ARG A 10 15.86 12.09 2.89
CA ARG A 10 15.47 11.11 1.88
C ARG A 10 16.66 10.68 1.03
N LYS A 11 16.73 9.39 0.70
CA LYS A 11 17.64 8.88 -0.32
C LYS A 11 17.22 9.41 -1.69
N LYS A 12 18.20 9.65 -2.56
CA LYS A 12 17.96 10.15 -3.92
C LYS A 12 17.60 9.04 -4.89
N ILE A 13 16.59 8.25 -4.54
CA ILE A 13 16.08 7.14 -5.35
C ILE A 13 14.57 7.31 -5.43
N SER A 14 14.02 7.24 -6.64
CA SER A 14 12.58 7.24 -6.85
C SER A 14 12.16 5.90 -7.44
N PHE A 15 11.04 5.38 -6.98
CA PHE A 15 10.50 4.11 -7.46
C PHE A 15 9.29 4.34 -8.33
N LYS A 16 9.19 3.56 -9.40
CA LYS A 16 8.12 3.63 -10.38
C LYS A 16 6.98 2.68 -10.05
N PHE A 17 7.31 1.45 -9.65
CA PHE A 17 6.34 0.45 -9.24
C PHE A 17 7.00 -0.63 -8.38
N GLY A 18 6.17 -1.48 -7.78
CA GLY A 18 6.60 -2.65 -7.04
C GLY A 18 5.84 -3.89 -7.45
N LYS A 19 6.48 -5.04 -7.33
CA LYS A 19 5.85 -6.34 -7.58
C LYS A 19 6.47 -7.39 -6.65
N GLY A 20 5.65 -8.01 -5.82
CA GLY A 20 6.13 -8.98 -4.84
C GLY A 20 7.15 -8.35 -3.89
N SER A 21 8.31 -8.95 -3.79
CA SER A 21 9.39 -8.48 -2.92
C SER A 21 10.33 -7.47 -3.58
N TYR A 22 9.99 -6.98 -4.77
CA TYR A 22 10.88 -6.13 -5.55
C TYR A 22 10.29 -4.75 -5.82
N LEU A 23 11.18 -3.75 -5.82
CA LEU A 23 10.89 -2.40 -6.26
C LEU A 23 11.69 -2.10 -7.53
N TYR A 24 11.12 -1.30 -8.39
CA TYR A 24 11.75 -0.89 -9.65
C TYR A 24 11.87 0.62 -9.67
N SER A 25 13.11 1.11 -9.79
CA SER A 25 13.36 2.55 -9.81
C SER A 25 12.93 3.19 -11.12
N THR A 26 12.85 4.51 -11.13
CA THR A 26 12.49 5.28 -12.33
C THR A 26 13.50 5.12 -13.46
N ASN A 27 14.75 4.77 -13.15
CA ASN A 27 15.78 4.47 -14.15
C ASN A 27 15.95 2.96 -14.43
N GLY A 28 14.97 2.14 -14.04
CA GLY A 28 14.91 0.73 -14.43
C GLY A 28 15.71 -0.25 -13.59
N ILE A 29 16.27 0.18 -12.46
CA ILE A 29 17.03 -0.71 -11.58
C ILE A 29 16.05 -1.47 -10.66
N LYS A 30 16.26 -2.80 -10.57
CA LYS A 30 15.48 -3.69 -9.70
C LYS A 30 16.15 -3.80 -8.33
N TYR A 31 15.39 -3.56 -7.27
CA TYR A 31 15.85 -3.69 -5.88
C TYR A 31 15.04 -4.74 -5.14
N LEU A 32 15.71 -5.54 -4.32
CA LEU A 32 15.03 -6.39 -3.36
C LEU A 32 14.61 -5.53 -2.16
N ASP A 33 13.32 -5.50 -1.87
CA ASP A 33 12.76 -4.63 -0.83
C ASP A 33 12.63 -5.38 0.52
N PHE A 34 13.58 -5.16 1.42
CA PHE A 34 13.48 -5.64 2.80
C PHE A 34 12.81 -4.65 3.74
N CYS A 35 12.60 -3.41 3.31
CA CYS A 35 11.98 -2.39 4.15
C CYS A 35 10.46 -2.51 4.18
N ALA A 36 9.85 -2.88 3.05
CA ALA A 36 8.39 -3.04 2.90
C ALA A 36 7.60 -1.83 3.42
N GLY A 37 8.09 -0.60 3.14
CA GLY A 37 7.47 0.61 3.65
C GLY A 37 7.55 0.72 5.18
N ILE A 38 8.61 0.21 5.77
CA ILE A 38 8.82 0.04 7.22
C ILE A 38 7.78 -0.92 7.79
N ALA A 39 7.87 -2.18 7.31
CA ALA A 39 7.06 -3.32 7.75
C ALA A 39 5.55 -3.16 7.48
N VAL A 40 5.17 -2.42 6.45
CA VAL A 40 3.75 -2.20 6.08
C VAL A 40 3.25 -3.26 5.11
N LEU A 41 4.07 -3.65 4.13
CA LEU A 41 3.67 -4.51 3.02
C LEU A 41 3.97 -5.98 3.29
N SER A 42 3.28 -6.58 4.24
CA SER A 42 3.50 -7.97 4.64
C SER A 42 3.25 -9.00 3.54
N LEU A 43 2.41 -8.68 2.55
CA LEU A 43 2.14 -9.52 1.38
C LEU A 43 2.91 -9.09 0.14
N GLY A 44 3.86 -8.15 0.29
CA GLY A 44 4.61 -7.59 -0.84
C GLY A 44 3.83 -6.52 -1.60
N HIS A 45 4.44 -6.06 -2.69
CA HIS A 45 3.87 -5.03 -3.56
C HIS A 45 2.88 -5.64 -4.54
N ALA A 46 1.77 -4.94 -4.75
CA ALA A 46 0.78 -5.28 -5.79
C ALA A 46 0.29 -6.74 -5.74
N HIS A 47 -0.01 -7.24 -4.54
CA HIS A 47 -0.52 -8.59 -4.38
C HIS A 47 -1.84 -8.76 -5.17
N PRO A 48 -1.97 -9.78 -6.05
CA PRO A 48 -3.14 -9.89 -6.93
C PRO A 48 -4.49 -9.94 -6.21
N LYS A 49 -4.56 -10.62 -5.08
CA LYS A 49 -5.81 -10.70 -4.29
C LYS A 49 -6.18 -9.34 -3.68
N LEU A 50 -5.20 -8.55 -3.25
CA LEU A 50 -5.45 -7.21 -2.71
C LEU A 50 -5.86 -6.25 -3.82
N ILE A 51 -5.23 -6.32 -4.99
CA ILE A 51 -5.62 -5.53 -6.16
C ILE A 51 -7.08 -5.81 -6.52
N ASP A 52 -7.45 -7.09 -6.58
CA ASP A 52 -8.83 -7.51 -6.90
C ASP A 52 -9.83 -6.98 -5.88
N SER A 53 -9.50 -7.08 -4.59
CA SER A 53 -10.33 -6.55 -3.50
C SER A 53 -10.53 -5.03 -3.60
N ILE A 54 -9.45 -4.29 -3.88
CA ILE A 54 -9.49 -2.84 -4.06
C ILE A 54 -10.36 -2.48 -5.27
N LYS A 55 -10.20 -3.16 -6.38
CA LYS A 55 -11.00 -2.94 -7.59
C LYS A 55 -12.49 -3.15 -7.32
N LYS A 56 -12.84 -4.19 -6.61
CA LYS A 56 -14.25 -4.48 -6.27
C LYS A 56 -14.79 -3.45 -5.29
N GLN A 57 -14.08 -3.17 -4.21
CA GLN A 57 -14.56 -2.28 -3.16
C GLN A 57 -14.58 -0.82 -3.60
N SER A 58 -13.66 -0.39 -4.45
CA SER A 58 -13.62 0.99 -4.95
C SER A 58 -14.87 1.40 -5.74
N LYS A 59 -15.60 0.44 -6.26
CA LYS A 59 -16.86 0.65 -6.99
C LYS A 59 -18.10 0.63 -6.10
N LYS A 60 -17.94 0.41 -4.81
CA LYS A 60 -19.03 0.29 -3.85
C LYS A 60 -18.95 1.40 -2.81
N LEU A 61 -18.67 1.05 -1.60
CA LEU A 61 -18.67 1.95 -0.46
C LEU A 61 -17.23 2.30 -0.06
N TRP A 62 -16.95 3.59 0.08
CA TRP A 62 -15.64 4.07 0.49
C TRP A 62 -15.58 4.39 1.98
N HIS A 63 -16.60 5.06 2.50
CA HIS A 63 -16.61 5.46 3.91
C HIS A 63 -18.02 5.89 4.33
N VAL A 64 -18.43 5.54 5.55
CA VAL A 64 -19.72 5.95 6.10
C VAL A 64 -19.66 6.46 7.54
N SER A 65 -18.53 6.49 8.17
CA SER A 65 -18.39 6.81 9.61
C SER A 65 -18.81 5.65 10.53
N ASN A 66 -18.27 5.67 11.75
CA ASN A 66 -18.62 4.71 12.80
C ASN A 66 -20.02 4.93 13.40
N ALA A 67 -20.74 5.95 12.93
CA ALA A 67 -22.13 6.15 13.32
C ALA A 67 -23.07 5.11 12.70
N PHE A 68 -22.61 4.37 11.70
CA PHE A 68 -23.38 3.33 11.01
C PHE A 68 -22.74 1.96 11.19
N GLU A 69 -23.53 0.93 11.00
CA GLU A 69 -23.02 -0.44 11.01
C GLU A 69 -22.20 -0.74 9.75
N ILE A 70 -21.09 -1.44 9.90
CA ILE A 70 -20.19 -1.81 8.80
C ILE A 70 -20.02 -3.32 8.81
N PRO A 71 -20.77 -4.05 7.96
CA PRO A 71 -20.74 -5.52 7.96
C PRO A 71 -19.37 -6.14 7.72
N GLU A 72 -18.54 -5.52 6.89
CA GLU A 72 -17.17 -5.97 6.63
C GLU A 72 -16.30 -5.89 7.88
N GLY A 73 -16.48 -4.82 8.66
CA GLY A 73 -15.80 -4.65 9.95
C GLY A 73 -16.17 -5.73 10.94
N GLU A 74 -17.45 -6.07 11.04
CA GLU A 74 -17.96 -7.14 11.89
C GLU A 74 -17.39 -8.51 11.50
N LYS A 75 -17.30 -8.79 10.20
CA LYS A 75 -16.71 -10.03 9.70
C LYS A 75 -15.22 -10.14 10.08
N LEU A 76 -14.48 -9.05 9.97
CA LEU A 76 -13.06 -9.02 10.33
C LEU A 76 -12.90 -9.22 11.84
N ALA A 77 -13.65 -8.49 12.64
CA ALA A 77 -13.61 -8.60 14.10
C ALA A 77 -13.90 -10.03 14.58
N LYS A 78 -14.85 -10.71 13.95
CA LYS A 78 -15.20 -12.09 14.27
C LYS A 78 -14.03 -13.06 13.98
N LYS A 79 -13.21 -12.79 12.96
CA LYS A 79 -12.06 -13.62 12.64
C LYS A 79 -10.85 -13.38 13.55
N LEU A 80 -10.74 -12.21 14.11
CA LEU A 80 -9.67 -11.85 15.02
C LEU A 80 -9.96 -12.34 16.44
#